data_f51d66579e17b3007446da715d3d989a
#
_entry.id   f51d66579e17b3007446da715d3d989a
#
_cell.length_a   1.000
_cell.length_b   1.000
_cell.length_c   1.000
_cell.angle_alpha   90.00
_cell.angle_beta   90.00
_cell.angle_gamma   90.00
#
_symmetry.space_group_name_H-M   'P 1'
#
loop_
_entity.id
_entity.type
_entity.pdbx_description
1 polymer ?
#
loop_
_entity_poly.entity_id
_entity_poly.type
_entity_poly.pdbx_seq_one_letter_code
_entity_poly.pdbx_strand_id
1 'polypeptide(L)'
;MTSNLDVTIVIPSIPPRALLLRRAVESVLNQTWYHVAGISIAVDTEREGAGPTRQRALDGVSTPWVAFLDDDDEFLPHHIEALMQHALETGCDYAYSWFKIVSNGHVLDTDPVFPPGHYLNPWDDANPRQTTVTTLVRTELAKQVRFVPPPDGETINGQRYGEDWQFTLGCLAAGAKISHLVEKTWLWHHDSGNTSGRPDRW
;
A
#
# COMPACT_ATOMS: atom_id res chain seq x y z
N MET A 1 25.22 -1.64 8.63
CA MET A 1 25.19 -0.78 7.42
C MET A 1 23.92 -1.14 6.67
N THR A 2 23.08 -0.18 6.38
CA THR A 2 21.87 -0.41 5.58
C THR A 2 22.26 -0.62 4.12
N SER A 3 21.72 -1.66 3.48
CA SER A 3 21.87 -1.90 2.06
C SER A 3 20.94 -0.97 1.26
N ASN A 4 21.34 -0.53 0.07
CA ASN A 4 20.47 0.21 -0.85
C ASN A 4 19.21 -0.58 -1.30
N LEU A 5 19.11 -1.85 -0.88
CA LEU A 5 18.03 -2.78 -1.19
C LEU A 5 17.13 -3.06 0.01
N ASP A 6 17.45 -2.48 1.18
CA ASP A 6 16.69 -2.71 2.40
C ASP A 6 15.29 -2.05 2.33
N VAL A 7 14.29 -2.82 2.73
CA VAL A 7 12.87 -2.43 2.72
C VAL A 7 12.31 -2.52 4.13
N THR A 8 11.62 -1.48 4.60
CA THR A 8 10.78 -1.53 5.79
C THR A 8 9.32 -1.57 5.37
N ILE A 9 8.52 -2.44 5.99
CA ILE A 9 7.08 -2.51 5.74
C ILE A 9 6.37 -1.65 6.78
N VAL A 10 5.50 -0.76 6.32
CA VAL A 10 4.66 0.12 7.15
C VAL A 10 3.24 -0.42 7.21
N ILE A 11 2.74 -0.63 8.43
CA ILE A 11 1.39 -1.15 8.67
C ILE A 11 0.66 -0.23 9.65
N PRO A 12 -0.35 0.55 9.21
CA PRO A 12 -1.28 1.21 10.12
C PRO A 12 -2.28 0.18 10.66
N SER A 13 -2.68 0.32 11.93
CA SER A 13 -3.69 -0.57 12.52
C SER A 13 -4.56 0.18 13.52
N ILE A 14 -5.63 -0.49 13.95
CA ILE A 14 -6.55 -0.02 14.99
C ILE A 14 -6.70 -1.09 16.08
N PRO A 15 -7.01 -0.73 17.34
CA PRO A 15 -7.05 -1.68 18.45
C PRO A 15 -7.92 -2.93 18.21
N PRO A 16 -9.12 -2.85 17.58
CA PRO A 16 -9.96 -4.02 17.36
C PRO A 16 -9.41 -5.04 16.34
N ARG A 17 -8.34 -4.70 15.58
CA ARG A 17 -7.82 -5.50 14.48
C ARG A 17 -6.57 -6.33 14.80
N ALA A 18 -6.29 -6.59 16.07
CA ALA A 18 -5.08 -7.31 16.47
C ALA A 18 -4.87 -8.67 15.79
N LEU A 19 -5.95 -9.42 15.49
CA LEU A 19 -5.85 -10.70 14.77
C LEU A 19 -5.57 -10.51 13.27
N LEU A 20 -6.13 -9.46 12.65
CA LEU A 20 -5.87 -9.12 11.27
C LEU A 20 -4.42 -8.63 11.12
N LEU A 21 -4.00 -7.72 11.98
CA LEU A 21 -2.61 -7.25 12.05
C LEU A 21 -1.62 -8.41 12.19
N ARG A 22 -1.93 -9.40 13.05
CA ARG A 22 -1.08 -10.58 13.17
C ARG A 22 -0.93 -11.31 11.83
N ARG A 23 -2.01 -11.51 11.08
CA ARG A 23 -2.00 -12.14 9.76
C ARG A 23 -1.16 -11.34 8.76
N ALA A 24 -1.34 -10.01 8.72
CA ALA A 24 -0.53 -9.12 7.90
C ALA A 24 0.97 -9.25 8.23
N VAL A 25 1.33 -9.22 9.52
CA VAL A 25 2.71 -9.39 9.98
C VAL A 25 3.27 -10.77 9.60
N GLU A 26 2.50 -11.84 9.77
CA GLU A 26 2.92 -13.18 9.36
C GLU A 26 3.22 -13.25 7.85
N SER A 27 2.44 -12.55 7.01
CA SER A 27 2.70 -12.47 5.57
C SER A 27 4.00 -11.74 5.23
N VAL A 28 4.37 -10.73 6.02
CA VAL A 28 5.65 -10.03 5.88
C VAL A 28 6.82 -10.91 6.29
N LEU A 29 6.70 -11.65 7.39
CA LEU A 29 7.75 -12.55 7.87
C LEU A 29 8.02 -13.71 6.90
N ASN A 30 7.08 -14.04 6.03
CA ASN A 30 7.19 -15.08 5.00
C ASN A 30 7.68 -14.56 3.64
N GLN A 31 8.14 -13.30 3.54
CA GLN A 31 8.66 -12.77 2.27
C GLN A 31 9.97 -13.44 1.86
N THR A 32 10.11 -13.70 0.55
CA THR A 32 11.33 -14.28 -0.04
C THR A 32 12.47 -13.27 -0.19
N TRP A 33 12.16 -11.98 -0.20
CA TRP A 33 13.16 -10.91 -0.25
C TRP A 33 13.93 -10.80 1.05
N TYR A 34 15.19 -11.23 1.06
CA TYR A 34 16.01 -11.30 2.28
C TYR A 34 16.48 -9.95 2.84
N HIS A 35 16.22 -8.85 2.13
CA HIS A 35 16.46 -7.48 2.57
C HIS A 35 15.24 -6.80 3.21
N VAL A 36 14.24 -7.56 3.66
CA VAL A 36 13.21 -7.01 4.54
C VAL A 36 13.86 -6.70 5.89
N ALA A 37 14.12 -5.42 6.14
CA ALA A 37 14.88 -4.95 7.30
C ALA A 37 14.04 -4.84 8.56
N GLY A 38 12.71 -4.72 8.43
CA GLY A 38 11.81 -4.62 9.57
C GLY A 38 10.38 -4.23 9.20
N ILE A 39 9.56 -4.16 10.25
CA ILE A 39 8.16 -3.74 10.17
C ILE A 39 7.98 -2.55 11.09
N SER A 40 7.42 -1.46 10.59
CA SER A 40 7.02 -0.28 11.35
C SER A 40 5.50 -0.25 11.49
N ILE A 41 5.00 -0.39 12.71
CA ILE A 41 3.58 -0.44 13.00
C ILE A 41 3.18 0.79 13.82
N ALA A 42 2.09 1.45 13.42
CA ALA A 42 1.42 2.43 14.25
C ALA A 42 -0.03 2.02 14.48
N VAL A 43 -0.49 2.15 15.72
CA VAL A 43 -1.87 1.86 16.10
C VAL A 43 -2.60 3.18 16.34
N ASP A 44 -3.75 3.36 15.68
CA ASP A 44 -4.60 4.52 15.84
C ASP A 44 -5.48 4.37 17.07
N THR A 45 -5.08 4.97 18.17
CA THR A 45 -5.84 5.01 19.43
C THR A 45 -6.72 6.26 19.52
N GLU A 46 -6.48 7.26 18.72
CA GLU A 46 -7.13 8.58 18.77
C GLU A 46 -8.17 8.79 17.66
N ARG A 47 -8.39 7.77 16.80
CA ARG A 47 -9.32 7.81 15.68
C ARG A 47 -9.00 8.89 14.64
N GLU A 48 -7.70 9.06 14.36
CA GLU A 48 -7.21 10.01 13.34
C GLU A 48 -7.38 9.49 11.91
N GLY A 49 -7.56 8.17 11.75
CA GLY A 49 -7.70 7.51 10.45
C GLY A 49 -6.40 6.92 9.89
N ALA A 50 -6.53 6.23 8.77
CA ALA A 50 -5.43 5.46 8.19
C ALA A 50 -4.25 6.32 7.74
N GLY A 51 -4.49 7.48 7.12
CA GLY A 51 -3.45 8.38 6.61
C GLY A 51 -2.49 8.86 7.71
N PRO A 52 -2.96 9.57 8.75
CA PRO A 52 -2.11 10.00 9.87
C PRO A 52 -1.41 8.84 10.57
N THR A 53 -2.09 7.71 10.73
CA THR A 53 -1.53 6.53 11.36
C THR A 53 -0.40 5.92 10.53
N ARG A 54 -0.60 5.79 9.22
CA ARG A 54 0.42 5.34 8.27
C ARG A 54 1.62 6.28 8.26
N GLN A 55 1.36 7.60 8.33
CA GLN A 55 2.42 8.60 8.39
C GLN A 55 3.29 8.46 9.66
N ARG A 56 2.67 8.23 10.83
CA ARG A 56 3.44 8.01 12.07
C ARG A 56 4.37 6.80 11.96
N ALA A 57 3.90 5.71 11.35
CA ALA A 57 4.75 4.55 11.12
C ALA A 57 5.87 4.85 10.10
N LEU A 58 5.58 5.61 9.04
CA LEU A 58 6.56 6.01 8.02
C LEU A 58 7.66 6.93 8.60
N ASP A 59 7.32 7.83 9.52
CA ASP A 59 8.29 8.80 10.06
C ASP A 59 9.50 8.11 10.72
N GLY A 60 9.30 6.90 11.28
CA GLY A 60 10.36 6.09 11.89
C GLY A 60 11.23 5.29 10.90
N VAL A 61 10.87 5.21 9.63
CA VAL A 61 11.58 4.39 8.64
C VAL A 61 12.89 5.06 8.23
N SER A 62 13.98 4.29 8.16
CA SER A 62 15.30 4.76 7.73
C SER A 62 15.93 3.94 6.59
N THR A 63 15.25 2.89 6.13
CA THR A 63 15.68 2.10 4.97
C THR A 63 15.47 2.87 3.68
N PRO A 64 16.21 2.58 2.59
CA PRO A 64 16.05 3.25 1.30
C PRO A 64 14.68 3.07 0.65
N TRP A 65 14.02 1.96 0.95
CA TRP A 65 12.68 1.65 0.44
C TRP A 65 11.70 1.41 1.57
N VAL A 66 10.46 1.77 1.32
CA VAL A 66 9.31 1.47 2.18
C VAL A 66 8.24 0.79 1.34
N ALA A 67 7.61 -0.23 1.89
CA ALA A 67 6.40 -0.83 1.34
C ALA A 67 5.24 -0.64 2.32
N PHE A 68 4.04 -0.45 1.79
CA PHE A 68 2.84 -0.26 2.60
C PHE A 68 1.93 -1.49 2.51
N LEU A 69 1.34 -1.84 3.65
CA LEU A 69 0.38 -2.94 3.77
C LEU A 69 -0.70 -2.52 4.77
N ASP A 70 -1.97 -2.70 4.43
CA ASP A 70 -3.04 -2.53 5.40
C ASP A 70 -3.13 -3.73 6.34
N ASP A 71 -3.60 -3.50 7.57
CA ASP A 71 -3.62 -4.52 8.63
C ASP A 71 -4.62 -5.65 8.39
N ASP A 72 -5.50 -5.51 7.40
CA ASP A 72 -6.48 -6.50 6.97
C ASP A 72 -6.12 -7.23 5.66
N ASP A 73 -4.97 -6.91 5.06
CA ASP A 73 -4.48 -7.52 3.83
C ASP A 73 -3.25 -8.43 4.05
N GLU A 74 -2.81 -9.14 3.01
CA GLU A 74 -1.66 -10.05 3.06
C GLU A 74 -0.80 -9.95 1.81
N PHE A 75 0.53 -9.95 1.98
CA PHE A 75 1.47 -10.17 0.88
C PHE A 75 1.53 -11.66 0.49
N LEU A 76 1.60 -11.97 -0.81
CA LEU A 76 2.10 -13.27 -1.25
C LEU A 76 3.61 -13.36 -1.00
N PRO A 77 4.19 -14.55 -0.82
CA PRO A 77 5.60 -14.69 -0.40
C PRO A 77 6.62 -13.94 -1.27
N HIS A 78 6.35 -13.76 -2.54
CA HIS A 78 7.25 -13.11 -3.51
C HIS A 78 6.95 -11.60 -3.74
N HIS A 79 6.02 -10.99 -3.00
CA HIS A 79 5.54 -9.63 -3.27
C HIS A 79 6.68 -8.59 -3.26
N ILE A 80 7.45 -8.54 -2.19
CA ILE A 80 8.55 -7.55 -2.08
C ILE A 80 9.65 -7.86 -3.09
N GLU A 81 9.99 -9.13 -3.31
CA GLU A 81 10.97 -9.53 -4.30
C GLU A 81 10.57 -9.08 -5.71
N ALA A 82 9.34 -9.35 -6.12
CA ALA A 82 8.83 -8.98 -7.43
C ALA A 82 8.81 -7.46 -7.64
N LEU A 83 8.34 -6.68 -6.66
CA LEU A 83 8.35 -5.22 -6.76
C LEU A 83 9.76 -4.64 -6.75
N MET A 84 10.69 -5.17 -5.95
CA MET A 84 12.08 -4.71 -5.91
C MET A 84 12.80 -5.01 -7.22
N GLN A 85 12.65 -6.23 -7.77
CA GLN A 85 13.21 -6.56 -9.08
C GLN A 85 12.67 -5.65 -10.17
N HIS A 86 11.36 -5.45 -10.20
CA HIS A 86 10.72 -4.53 -11.13
C HIS A 86 11.23 -3.08 -10.99
N ALA A 87 11.39 -2.60 -9.75
CA ALA A 87 11.92 -1.25 -9.51
C ALA A 87 13.38 -1.09 -9.97
N LEU A 88 14.20 -2.12 -9.78
CA LEU A 88 15.59 -2.12 -10.23
C LEU A 88 15.70 -2.17 -11.76
N GLU A 89 14.88 -2.97 -12.42
CA GLU A 89 14.84 -3.10 -13.89
C GLU A 89 14.33 -1.84 -14.59
N THR A 90 13.26 -1.24 -14.03
CA THR A 90 12.66 -0.04 -14.62
C THR A 90 13.32 1.26 -14.17
N GLY A 91 14.04 1.24 -13.04
CA GLY A 91 14.58 2.44 -12.40
C GLY A 91 13.47 3.37 -11.89
N CYS A 92 12.32 2.82 -11.46
CA CYS A 92 11.23 3.61 -10.90
C CYS A 92 11.47 3.94 -9.42
N ASP A 93 10.77 4.97 -8.95
CA ASP A 93 10.79 5.43 -7.55
C ASP A 93 9.57 4.92 -6.77
N TYR A 94 8.55 4.49 -7.51
CA TYR A 94 7.28 4.00 -7.01
C TYR A 94 6.85 2.80 -7.88
N ALA A 95 6.75 1.62 -7.27
CA ALA A 95 6.27 0.41 -7.93
C ALA A 95 4.99 -0.09 -7.26
N TYR A 96 4.04 -0.58 -8.04
CA TYR A 96 2.87 -1.25 -7.52
C TYR A 96 2.51 -2.46 -8.39
N SER A 97 1.80 -3.39 -7.79
CA SER A 97 1.23 -4.56 -8.45
C SER A 97 -0.27 -4.63 -8.19
N TRP A 98 -0.91 -5.67 -8.71
CA TRP A 98 -2.32 -5.90 -8.47
C TRP A 98 -2.54 -6.99 -7.41
N PHE A 99 -3.79 -7.26 -7.07
CA PHE A 99 -4.20 -8.14 -6.00
C PHE A 99 -5.12 -9.27 -6.49
N LYS A 100 -5.25 -10.30 -5.65
CA LYS A 100 -6.36 -11.25 -5.70
C LYS A 100 -7.35 -10.87 -4.61
N ILE A 101 -8.66 -10.95 -4.92
CA ILE A 101 -9.69 -10.67 -3.92
C ILE A 101 -9.94 -11.93 -3.10
N VAL A 102 -9.96 -11.75 -1.77
CA VAL A 102 -10.41 -12.78 -0.83
C VAL A 102 -11.74 -12.34 -0.23
N SER A 103 -12.75 -13.19 -0.31
CA SER A 103 -14.05 -12.95 0.31
C SER A 103 -14.53 -14.22 1.01
N ASN A 104 -14.95 -14.09 2.26
CA ASN A 104 -15.33 -15.21 3.11
C ASN A 104 -14.29 -16.35 3.15
N GLY A 105 -13.00 -15.99 3.17
CA GLY A 105 -11.88 -16.94 3.20
C GLY A 105 -11.57 -17.64 1.87
N HIS A 106 -12.22 -17.27 0.78
CA HIS A 106 -11.98 -17.83 -0.54
C HIS A 106 -11.37 -16.80 -1.48
N VAL A 107 -10.31 -17.20 -2.21
CA VAL A 107 -9.76 -16.41 -3.30
C VAL A 107 -10.73 -16.49 -4.48
N LEU A 108 -11.14 -15.32 -4.99
CA LEU A 108 -12.05 -15.24 -6.13
C LEU A 108 -11.27 -15.35 -7.45
N ASP A 109 -11.77 -16.15 -8.38
CA ASP A 109 -11.19 -16.32 -9.73
C ASP A 109 -11.44 -15.09 -10.61
N THR A 110 -12.51 -14.34 -10.32
CA THR A 110 -12.89 -13.12 -11.05
C THR A 110 -12.86 -11.93 -10.10
N ASP A 111 -12.59 -10.76 -10.65
CA ASP A 111 -12.63 -9.50 -9.92
C ASP A 111 -14.03 -8.88 -10.07
N PRO A 112 -14.91 -8.96 -9.03
CA PRO A 112 -16.27 -8.41 -9.12
C PRO A 112 -16.31 -6.89 -8.96
N VAL A 113 -15.20 -6.25 -8.53
CA VAL A 113 -15.13 -4.82 -8.22
C VAL A 113 -14.60 -4.02 -9.39
N PHE A 114 -13.74 -4.64 -10.21
CA PHE A 114 -13.09 -3.99 -11.35
C PHE A 114 -13.44 -4.69 -12.66
N PRO A 115 -13.47 -3.96 -13.79
CA PRO A 115 -13.65 -4.59 -15.09
C PRO A 115 -12.60 -5.67 -15.36
N PRO A 116 -12.93 -6.77 -16.07
CA PRO A 116 -11.98 -7.80 -16.45
C PRO A 116 -10.75 -7.20 -17.13
N GLY A 117 -9.56 -7.63 -16.72
CA GLY A 117 -8.30 -7.15 -17.29
C GLY A 117 -7.87 -5.75 -16.85
N HIS A 118 -8.55 -5.12 -15.89
CA HIS A 118 -8.20 -3.79 -15.41
C HIS A 118 -6.73 -3.72 -14.93
N TYR A 119 -6.25 -4.76 -14.28
CA TYR A 119 -4.85 -4.85 -13.81
C TYR A 119 -3.81 -4.93 -14.94
N LEU A 120 -4.22 -5.22 -16.19
CA LEU A 120 -3.33 -5.26 -17.36
C LEU A 120 -2.95 -3.88 -17.89
N ASN A 121 -3.63 -2.82 -17.42
CA ASN A 121 -3.36 -1.48 -17.88
C ASN A 121 -2.06 -0.96 -17.28
N PRO A 122 -1.06 -0.54 -18.10
CA PRO A 122 0.15 0.08 -17.59
C PRO A 122 -0.17 1.42 -16.93
N TRP A 123 0.76 1.90 -16.11
CA TRP A 123 0.71 3.26 -15.59
C TRP A 123 0.89 4.27 -16.73
N ASP A 124 0.11 5.35 -16.69
CA ASP A 124 0.16 6.47 -17.64
C ASP A 124 0.07 7.78 -16.86
N ASP A 125 1.16 8.56 -16.87
CA ASP A 125 1.25 9.84 -16.17
C ASP A 125 0.22 10.87 -16.65
N ALA A 126 -0.17 10.79 -17.93
CA ALA A 126 -1.15 11.70 -18.51
C ALA A 126 -2.60 11.34 -18.13
N ASN A 127 -2.85 10.07 -17.82
CA ASN A 127 -4.16 9.56 -17.42
C ASN A 127 -4.01 8.61 -16.22
N PRO A 128 -3.58 9.11 -15.07
CA PRO A 128 -3.29 8.27 -13.92
C PRO A 128 -4.56 7.55 -13.45
N ARG A 129 -4.42 6.27 -13.15
CA ARG A 129 -5.52 5.44 -12.64
C ARG A 129 -5.32 5.20 -11.15
N GLN A 130 -6.41 5.13 -10.42
CA GLN A 130 -6.36 4.85 -9.00
C GLN A 130 -5.62 3.53 -8.74
N THR A 131 -4.62 3.61 -7.89
CA THR A 131 -3.91 2.46 -7.30
C THR A 131 -4.44 2.22 -5.89
N THR A 132 -3.96 1.16 -5.27
CA THR A 132 -4.14 0.93 -3.85
C THR A 132 -2.94 1.47 -3.08
N VAL A 133 -3.00 1.46 -1.75
CA VAL A 133 -1.86 1.85 -0.91
C VAL A 133 -0.73 0.81 -0.92
N THR A 134 -1.03 -0.43 -1.30
CA THR A 134 -0.05 -1.54 -1.31
C THR A 134 0.98 -1.34 -2.43
N THR A 135 2.04 -0.63 -2.09
CA THR A 135 3.07 -0.14 -3.02
C THR A 135 4.45 -0.21 -2.40
N LEU A 136 5.49 -0.19 -3.25
CA LEU A 136 6.89 -0.04 -2.87
C LEU A 136 7.39 1.32 -3.36
N VAL A 137 7.93 2.14 -2.46
CA VAL A 137 8.28 3.53 -2.76
C VAL A 137 9.67 3.85 -2.17
N ARG A 138 10.42 4.75 -2.82
CA ARG A 138 11.61 5.35 -2.21
C ARG A 138 11.22 6.06 -0.91
N THR A 139 11.86 5.73 0.19
CA THR A 139 11.51 6.28 1.50
C THR A 139 11.60 7.81 1.55
N GLU A 140 12.61 8.39 0.91
CA GLU A 140 12.75 9.85 0.83
C GLU A 140 11.58 10.51 0.11
N LEU A 141 11.13 9.92 -1.02
CA LEU A 141 9.95 10.38 -1.74
C LEU A 141 8.68 10.27 -0.87
N ALA A 142 8.48 9.12 -0.22
CA ALA A 142 7.33 8.92 0.66
C ALA A 142 7.29 9.92 1.81
N LYS A 143 8.45 10.23 2.42
CA LYS A 143 8.57 11.23 3.49
C LYS A 143 8.40 12.67 3.00
N GLN A 144 8.77 12.96 1.77
CA GLN A 144 8.58 14.27 1.15
C GLN A 144 7.09 14.53 0.87
N VAL A 145 6.39 13.56 0.30
CA VAL A 145 4.98 13.69 -0.12
C VAL A 145 4.03 13.62 1.07
N ARG A 146 4.24 12.68 1.99
CA ARG A 146 3.45 12.43 3.20
C ARG A 146 2.00 11.99 2.92
N PHE A 147 1.43 11.23 3.86
CA PHE A 147 0.00 10.95 3.88
C PHE A 147 -0.73 12.12 4.54
N VAL A 148 -1.27 13.01 3.74
CA VAL A 148 -2.03 14.17 4.20
C VAL A 148 -3.51 13.80 4.23
N PRO A 149 -4.25 14.14 5.30
CA PRO A 149 -5.71 13.99 5.28
C PRO A 149 -6.28 14.74 4.07
N PRO A 150 -7.25 14.16 3.34
CA PRO A 150 -7.90 14.90 2.28
C PRO A 150 -8.53 16.17 2.84
N PRO A 151 -8.41 17.31 2.14
CA PRO A 151 -9.11 18.52 2.54
C PRO A 151 -10.62 18.24 2.69
N ASP A 152 -11.23 18.78 3.74
CA ASP A 152 -12.67 18.59 3.97
C ASP A 152 -13.48 19.03 2.73
N GLY A 153 -14.17 18.07 2.12
CA GLY A 153 -15.09 18.32 1.01
C GLY A 153 -14.49 18.28 -0.40
N GLU A 154 -13.19 18.08 -0.58
CA GLU A 154 -12.64 17.90 -1.93
C GLU A 154 -13.07 16.57 -2.54
N THR A 155 -13.74 16.67 -3.67
CA THR A 155 -14.01 15.56 -4.57
C THR A 155 -13.36 15.87 -5.92
N ILE A 156 -12.62 14.94 -6.49
CA ILE A 156 -12.17 15.04 -7.87
C ILE A 156 -13.21 14.29 -8.72
N ASN A 157 -13.81 14.98 -9.70
CA ASN A 157 -14.89 14.44 -10.54
C ASN A 157 -16.10 13.88 -9.74
N GLY A 158 -16.41 14.48 -8.58
CA GLY A 158 -17.55 14.06 -7.75
C GLY A 158 -17.30 12.80 -6.92
N GLN A 159 -16.08 12.23 -6.93
CA GLN A 159 -15.68 11.10 -6.09
C GLN A 159 -14.78 11.58 -4.95
N ARG A 160 -15.04 11.09 -3.75
CA ARG A 160 -14.17 11.30 -2.59
C ARG A 160 -13.00 10.33 -2.71
N TYR A 161 -11.81 10.85 -2.93
CA TYR A 161 -10.60 10.03 -2.99
C TYR A 161 -10.03 9.82 -1.59
N GLY A 162 -9.53 8.61 -1.35
CA GLY A 162 -8.82 8.27 -0.14
C GLY A 162 -7.42 8.90 -0.08
N GLU A 163 -6.81 8.87 1.07
CA GLU A 163 -5.45 9.35 1.33
C GLU A 163 -4.39 8.62 0.50
N ASP A 164 -4.67 7.37 0.13
CA ASP A 164 -3.81 6.52 -0.71
C ASP A 164 -3.67 7.08 -2.13
N TRP A 165 -4.80 7.47 -2.73
CA TRP A 165 -4.78 8.06 -4.06
C TRP A 165 -4.13 9.45 -4.07
N GLN A 166 -4.37 10.25 -3.05
CA GLN A 166 -3.71 11.55 -2.90
C GLN A 166 -2.20 11.40 -2.74
N PHE A 167 -1.76 10.41 -1.99
CA PHE A 167 -0.33 10.07 -1.87
C PHE A 167 0.26 9.71 -3.23
N THR A 168 -0.41 8.88 -4.03
CA THR A 168 0.06 8.51 -5.38
C THR A 168 0.16 9.73 -6.29
N LEU A 169 -0.86 10.61 -6.30
CA LEU A 169 -0.83 11.86 -7.08
C LEU A 169 0.24 12.83 -6.57
N GLY A 170 0.49 12.87 -5.28
CA GLY A 170 1.58 13.63 -4.68
C GLY A 170 2.96 13.14 -5.14
N CYS A 171 3.16 11.83 -5.21
CA CYS A 171 4.39 11.24 -5.75
C CYS A 171 4.58 11.59 -7.23
N LEU A 172 3.52 11.50 -8.04
CA LEU A 172 3.55 11.93 -9.44
C LEU A 172 3.91 13.42 -9.56
N ALA A 173 3.26 14.28 -8.79
CA ALA A 173 3.55 15.72 -8.78
C ALA A 173 4.96 16.06 -8.31
N ALA A 174 5.56 15.24 -7.47
CA ALA A 174 6.96 15.33 -7.06
C ALA A 174 7.96 14.85 -8.12
N GLY A 175 7.46 14.38 -9.28
CA GLY A 175 8.28 13.92 -10.40
C GLY A 175 8.73 12.46 -10.29
N ALA A 176 8.07 11.67 -9.45
CA ALA A 176 8.39 10.26 -9.30
C ALA A 176 8.14 9.48 -10.59
N LYS A 177 9.06 8.60 -10.95
CA LYS A 177 8.84 7.61 -11.96
C LYS A 177 8.02 6.46 -11.37
N ILE A 178 6.74 6.39 -11.74
CA ILE A 178 5.79 5.37 -11.30
C ILE A 178 5.76 4.22 -12.30
N SER A 179 5.73 2.97 -11.83
CA SER A 179 5.68 1.80 -12.68
C SER A 179 4.76 0.71 -12.11
N HIS A 180 3.99 0.10 -13.00
CA HIS A 180 3.08 -1.00 -12.70
C HIS A 180 3.70 -2.34 -13.06
N LEU A 181 3.88 -3.20 -12.07
CA LEU A 181 4.16 -4.61 -12.29
C LEU A 181 2.84 -5.34 -12.59
N VAL A 182 2.67 -5.83 -13.82
CA VAL A 182 1.45 -6.52 -14.27
C VAL A 182 1.42 -7.95 -13.70
N GLU A 183 1.29 -8.03 -12.39
CA GLU A 183 1.22 -9.26 -11.62
C GLU A 183 0.31 -9.08 -10.40
N LYS A 184 -0.32 -10.15 -9.93
CA LYS A 184 -1.11 -10.17 -8.69
C LYS A 184 -0.28 -10.79 -7.58
N THR A 185 0.31 -9.94 -6.73
CA THR A 185 1.30 -10.37 -5.74
C THR A 185 0.85 -10.21 -4.29
N TRP A 186 -0.40 -9.82 -4.05
CA TRP A 186 -0.95 -9.69 -2.71
C TRP A 186 -2.45 -10.02 -2.68
N LEU A 187 -3.03 -10.16 -1.48
CA LEU A 187 -4.40 -10.54 -1.23
C LEU A 187 -5.15 -9.35 -0.60
N TRP A 188 -6.18 -8.87 -1.28
CA TRP A 188 -7.12 -7.91 -0.75
C TRP A 188 -8.31 -8.62 -0.11
N HIS A 189 -8.44 -8.48 1.21
CA HIS A 189 -9.54 -9.05 1.95
C HIS A 189 -10.76 -8.14 1.92
N HIS A 190 -11.72 -8.48 1.06
CA HIS A 190 -12.94 -7.71 0.85
C HIS A 190 -14.11 -8.33 1.63
N ASP A 191 -14.05 -8.21 2.97
CA ASP A 191 -15.10 -8.68 3.86
C ASP A 191 -15.95 -7.53 4.39
N SER A 192 -17.18 -7.86 4.87
CA SER A 192 -18.15 -6.87 5.36
C SER A 192 -17.71 -6.06 6.59
N GLY A 193 -16.56 -6.42 7.18
CA GLY A 193 -15.95 -5.75 8.33
C GLY A 193 -14.95 -4.66 8.00
N ASN A 194 -14.66 -4.40 6.72
CA ASN A 194 -13.72 -3.36 6.34
C ASN A 194 -14.24 -1.98 6.74
N THR A 195 -13.40 -1.24 7.45
CA THR A 195 -13.74 0.11 7.91
C THR A 195 -13.70 1.15 6.80
N SER A 196 -13.00 0.83 5.69
CA SER A 196 -12.82 1.74 4.53
C SER A 196 -12.43 3.16 4.95
N GLY A 197 -11.55 3.31 5.92
CA GLY A 197 -11.12 4.60 6.45
C GLY A 197 -12.20 5.39 7.21
N ARG A 198 -13.28 4.74 7.66
CA ARG A 198 -14.36 5.38 8.42
C ARG A 198 -14.15 5.21 9.92
N PRO A 199 -13.71 6.25 10.64
CA PRO A 199 -13.43 6.15 12.09
C PRO A 199 -14.66 5.87 12.95
N ASP A 200 -15.88 6.08 12.42
CA ASP A 200 -17.14 5.77 13.09
C ASP A 200 -17.51 4.28 13.10
N ARG A 201 -16.74 3.43 12.39
CA ARG A 201 -17.00 2.00 12.27
C ARG A 201 -16.14 1.09 13.17
N TRP A 202 -15.40 1.68 14.10
CA TRP A 202 -14.59 0.92 15.07
C TRP A 202 -14.49 1.58 16.44
#